data_c616a4871d2e6f1fcf8f2418f18ea7b5
#
_entry.id   c616a4871d2e6f1fcf8f2418f18ea7b5
#
_cell.length_a   1.000
_cell.length_b   1.000
_cell.length_c   1.000
_cell.angle_alpha   90.00
_cell.angle_beta   90.00
_cell.angle_gamma   90.00
#
_symmetry.space_group_name_H-M   'P 1'
#
loop_
_entity.id
_entity.type
_entity.pdbx_description
1 polymer ?
#
loop_
_entity_poly.entity_id
_entity_poly.type
_entity_poly.pdbx_seq_one_letter_code
_entity_poly.pdbx_strand_id
1 'polypeptide(L)'
;MVCVTDANIWIDLQNADLLDAAFKLDCTWRTPNIVVRDEVLTVDPDLLMNLGLDVRTLSGDELNRILTLNGRYPNPSPKDLSVLVVADVDDGIVVSGDGPLRDAARNEGMTVHGVLWVLDRLVDEAIITKARAATALNAMLQQGARLPEDPVEGRLEDWQSS
;
A
#
# COMPACT_ATOMS: atom_id res chain seq x y z
N MET A 1 3.22 7.20 12.73
CA MET A 1 3.36 7.21 11.26
C MET A 1 2.06 6.72 10.63
N VAL A 2 1.56 7.47 9.66
CA VAL A 2 0.35 7.10 8.92
C VAL A 2 0.74 6.60 7.55
N CYS A 3 0.24 5.42 7.18
CA CYS A 3 0.45 4.82 5.87
C CYS A 3 -0.89 4.72 5.16
N VAL A 4 -1.02 5.43 4.02
CA VAL A 4 -2.27 5.45 3.26
C VAL A 4 -2.11 4.55 2.04
N THR A 5 -3.01 3.58 1.90
CA THR A 5 -2.89 2.52 0.90
C THR A 5 -4.06 2.49 -0.07
N ASP A 6 -3.79 1.94 -1.27
CA ASP A 6 -4.81 1.48 -2.19
C ASP A 6 -5.19 0.02 -1.90
N ALA A 7 -6.12 -0.53 -2.69
CA ALA A 7 -6.60 -1.90 -2.51
C ALA A 7 -5.54 -2.96 -2.83
N ASN A 8 -4.64 -2.70 -3.78
CA ASN A 8 -3.69 -3.70 -4.26
C ASN A 8 -2.69 -4.13 -3.19
N ILE A 9 -2.32 -3.23 -2.29
CA ILE A 9 -1.43 -3.58 -1.16
C ILE A 9 -2.07 -4.67 -0.30
N TRP A 10 -3.37 -4.54 -0.01
CA TRP A 10 -4.09 -5.54 0.80
C TRP A 10 -4.20 -6.87 0.09
N ILE A 11 -4.42 -6.85 -1.23
CA ILE A 11 -4.47 -8.06 -2.05
C ILE A 11 -3.12 -8.79 -2.03
N ASP A 12 -2.02 -8.07 -2.22
CA ASP A 12 -0.68 -8.65 -2.19
C ASP A 12 -0.35 -9.26 -0.82
N LEU A 13 -0.68 -8.56 0.26
CA LEU A 13 -0.44 -9.05 1.62
C LEU A 13 -1.33 -10.26 1.94
N GLN A 14 -2.56 -10.29 1.47
CA GLN A 14 -3.43 -11.45 1.63
C GLN A 14 -2.88 -12.67 0.88
N ASN A 15 -2.43 -12.47 -0.35
CA ASN A 15 -1.84 -13.55 -1.16
C ASN A 15 -0.60 -14.16 -0.50
N ALA A 16 0.10 -13.39 0.31
CA ALA A 16 1.29 -13.81 1.04
C ALA A 16 1.00 -14.24 2.48
N ASP A 17 -0.27 -14.24 2.90
CA ASP A 17 -0.70 -14.56 4.27
C ASP A 17 -0.02 -13.67 5.32
N LEU A 18 0.07 -12.37 5.03
CA LEU A 18 0.73 -11.37 5.86
C LEU A 18 -0.17 -10.25 6.37
N LEU A 19 -1.50 -10.38 6.25
CA LEU A 19 -2.41 -9.33 6.74
C LEU A 19 -2.21 -9.08 8.23
N ASP A 20 -2.26 -10.14 9.06
CA ASP A 20 -2.06 -10.00 10.50
C ASP A 20 -0.71 -9.37 10.84
N ALA A 21 0.34 -9.80 10.15
CA ALA A 21 1.69 -9.30 10.38
C ALA A 21 1.79 -7.80 10.07
N ALA A 22 1.16 -7.34 8.98
CA ALA A 22 1.20 -5.93 8.59
C ALA A 22 0.63 -5.03 9.68
N PHE A 23 -0.44 -5.46 10.36
CA PHE A 23 -1.05 -4.68 11.43
C PHE A 23 -0.28 -4.70 12.74
N LYS A 24 0.80 -5.49 12.82
CA LYS A 24 1.74 -5.45 13.96
C LYS A 24 2.82 -4.38 13.79
N LEU A 25 2.96 -3.80 12.61
CA LEU A 25 3.90 -2.69 12.40
C LEU A 25 3.45 -1.47 13.20
N ASP A 26 4.43 -0.70 13.67
CA ASP A 26 4.19 0.54 14.41
C ASP A 26 3.83 1.67 13.45
N CYS A 27 2.64 1.56 12.85
CA CYS A 27 2.08 2.58 11.98
C CYS A 27 0.56 2.46 11.98
N THR A 28 -0.11 3.54 11.62
CA THR A 28 -1.55 3.54 11.39
C THR A 28 -1.82 3.30 9.91
N TRP A 29 -2.46 2.18 9.60
CA TRP A 29 -2.89 1.87 8.25
C TRP A 29 -4.23 2.55 7.96
N ARG A 30 -4.28 3.27 6.86
CA ARG A 30 -5.45 4.06 6.48
C ARG A 30 -5.76 3.87 5.01
N THR A 31 -7.03 3.74 4.66
CA THR A 31 -7.48 3.64 3.27
C THR A 31 -8.68 4.56 3.09
N PRO A 32 -8.74 5.36 2.00
CA PRO A 32 -9.90 6.18 1.73
C PRO A 32 -11.17 5.35 1.57
N ASN A 33 -12.29 5.85 2.06
CA ASN A 33 -13.57 5.15 2.00
C ASN A 33 -14.02 4.81 0.58
N ILE A 34 -13.71 5.66 -0.40
CA ILE A 34 -14.09 5.39 -1.79
C ILE A 34 -13.31 4.23 -2.40
N VAL A 35 -12.08 3.96 -1.93
CA VAL A 35 -11.31 2.79 -2.33
C VAL A 35 -11.99 1.53 -1.80
N VAL A 36 -12.36 1.53 -0.52
CA VAL A 36 -13.01 0.39 0.11
C VAL A 36 -14.38 0.11 -0.50
N ARG A 37 -15.17 1.15 -0.78
CA ARG A 37 -16.53 1.03 -1.31
C ARG A 37 -16.57 0.57 -2.76
N ASP A 38 -15.69 1.15 -3.60
CA ASP A 38 -15.79 1.02 -5.06
C ASP A 38 -14.92 -0.08 -5.65
N GLU A 39 -13.94 -0.58 -4.89
CA GLU A 39 -13.12 -1.71 -5.34
C GLU A 39 -13.85 -3.02 -5.03
N VAL A 40 -13.87 -3.93 -6.01
CA VAL A 40 -14.31 -5.30 -5.76
C VAL A 40 -13.18 -5.98 -5.00
N LEU A 41 -13.30 -6.00 -3.68
CA LEU A 41 -12.25 -6.51 -2.84
C LEU A 41 -12.35 -8.02 -2.73
N THR A 42 -11.26 -8.71 -3.08
CA THR A 42 -11.05 -10.09 -2.68
C THR A 42 -10.69 -10.17 -1.19
N VAL A 43 -10.35 -9.02 -0.60
CA VAL A 43 -10.07 -8.88 0.83
C VAL A 43 -11.29 -8.26 1.51
N ASP A 44 -11.83 -8.94 2.51
CA ASP A 44 -13.00 -8.46 3.25
C ASP A 44 -12.66 -7.18 4.02
N PRO A 45 -13.36 -6.06 3.75
CA PRO A 45 -13.12 -4.81 4.49
C PRO A 45 -13.35 -4.93 6.00
N ASP A 46 -14.31 -5.73 6.42
CA ASP A 46 -14.59 -5.95 7.84
C ASP A 46 -13.42 -6.65 8.53
N LEU A 47 -12.79 -7.60 7.86
CA LEU A 47 -11.58 -8.24 8.37
C LEU A 47 -10.47 -7.21 8.56
N LEU A 48 -10.24 -6.35 7.57
CA LEU A 48 -9.21 -5.31 7.65
C LEU A 48 -9.48 -4.34 8.79
N MET A 49 -10.73 -3.90 8.95
CA MET A 49 -11.11 -3.00 10.05
C MET A 49 -10.95 -3.66 11.42
N ASN A 50 -11.27 -4.94 11.53
CA ASN A 50 -11.06 -5.69 12.77
C ASN A 50 -9.57 -5.84 13.10
N LEU A 51 -8.71 -5.87 12.11
CA LEU A 51 -7.25 -5.91 12.30
C LEU A 51 -6.67 -4.54 12.66
N GLY A 52 -7.40 -3.45 12.41
CA GLY A 52 -6.97 -2.11 12.77
C GLY A 52 -6.96 -1.08 11.65
N LEU A 53 -7.46 -1.45 10.45
CA LEU A 53 -7.54 -0.49 9.34
C LEU A 53 -8.48 0.66 9.68
N ASP A 54 -7.99 1.88 9.51
CA ASP A 54 -8.78 3.10 9.60
C ASP A 54 -9.30 3.45 8.20
N VAL A 55 -10.62 3.41 8.02
CA VAL A 55 -11.28 3.81 6.78
C VAL A 55 -11.61 5.28 6.87
N ARG A 56 -10.93 6.09 6.07
CA ARG A 56 -10.98 7.55 6.13
C ARG A 56 -12.03 8.09 5.17
N THR A 57 -13.03 8.78 5.72
CA THR A 57 -14.04 9.47 4.92
C THR A 57 -13.49 10.79 4.38
N LEU A 58 -13.73 11.05 3.10
CA LEU A 58 -13.29 12.27 2.44
C LEU A 58 -14.28 13.40 2.66
N SER A 59 -13.77 14.60 2.92
CA SER A 59 -14.58 15.83 2.96
C SER A 59 -14.92 16.32 1.56
N GLY A 60 -15.87 17.27 1.46
CA GLY A 60 -16.20 17.91 0.19
C GLY A 60 -15.03 18.64 -0.44
N ASP A 61 -14.20 19.30 0.37
CA ASP A 61 -13.00 20.00 -0.11
C ASP A 61 -11.97 19.01 -0.64
N GLU A 62 -11.82 17.86 0.01
CA GLU A 62 -10.92 16.81 -0.43
C GLU A 62 -11.38 16.19 -1.74
N LEU A 63 -12.68 15.97 -1.92
CA LEU A 63 -13.25 15.50 -3.18
C LEU A 63 -13.00 16.48 -4.31
N ASN A 64 -13.16 17.79 -4.06
CA ASN A 64 -12.86 18.84 -5.04
C ASN A 64 -11.37 18.85 -5.41
N ARG A 65 -10.49 18.64 -4.44
CA ARG A 65 -9.04 18.55 -4.68
C ARG A 65 -8.69 17.37 -5.57
N ILE A 66 -9.36 16.23 -5.41
CA ILE A 66 -9.18 15.06 -6.29
C ILE A 66 -9.47 15.45 -7.74
N LEU A 67 -10.57 16.18 -7.98
CA LEU A 67 -10.94 16.64 -9.33
C LEU A 67 -9.87 17.57 -9.92
N THR A 68 -9.35 18.49 -9.13
CA THR A 68 -8.29 19.41 -9.55
C THR A 68 -7.01 18.63 -9.90
N LEU A 69 -6.62 17.67 -9.06
CA LEU A 69 -5.44 16.84 -9.30
C LEU A 69 -5.62 15.95 -10.53
N ASN A 70 -6.82 15.46 -10.79
CA ASN A 70 -7.11 14.64 -11.96
C ASN A 70 -6.94 15.42 -13.27
N GLY A 71 -7.16 16.74 -13.25
CA GLY A 71 -6.86 17.62 -14.37
C GLY A 71 -5.35 17.75 -14.63
N ARG A 72 -4.54 17.69 -13.58
CA ARG A 72 -3.06 17.74 -13.67
C ARG A 72 -2.47 16.36 -13.95
N TYR A 73 -3.04 15.33 -13.37
CA TYR A 73 -2.60 13.94 -13.50
C TYR A 73 -3.75 13.09 -14.03
N PRO A 74 -3.90 12.96 -15.35
CA PRO A 74 -5.04 12.24 -15.93
C PRO A 74 -4.90 10.72 -15.86
N ASN A 75 -3.70 10.18 -15.66
CA ASN A 75 -3.45 8.73 -15.68
C ASN A 75 -3.94 8.01 -14.42
N PRO A 76 -3.68 8.51 -13.19
CA PRO A 76 -4.28 7.88 -12.01
C PRO A 76 -5.79 8.09 -12.00
N SER A 77 -6.53 7.11 -11.50
CA SER A 77 -7.97 7.26 -11.32
C SER A 77 -8.29 8.21 -10.15
N PRO A 78 -9.53 8.72 -10.05
CA PRO A 78 -9.93 9.48 -8.85
C PRO A 78 -9.78 8.71 -7.56
N LYS A 79 -10.00 7.39 -7.56
CA LYS A 79 -9.76 6.54 -6.38
C LYS A 79 -8.30 6.52 -6.00
N ASP A 80 -7.40 6.38 -6.97
CA ASP A 80 -5.95 6.44 -6.73
C ASP A 80 -5.55 7.78 -6.15
N LEU A 81 -6.05 8.88 -6.74
CA LEU A 81 -5.75 10.23 -6.26
C LEU A 81 -6.30 10.49 -4.85
N SER A 82 -7.36 9.78 -4.43
CA SER A 82 -7.85 9.89 -3.06
C SER A 82 -6.80 9.44 -2.03
N VAL A 83 -5.99 8.43 -2.38
CA VAL A 83 -4.87 7.98 -1.54
C VAL A 83 -3.86 9.11 -1.35
N LEU A 84 -3.50 9.78 -2.43
CA LEU A 84 -2.59 10.93 -2.40
C LEU A 84 -3.14 12.06 -1.52
N VAL A 85 -4.40 12.43 -1.72
CA VAL A 85 -5.03 13.53 -0.98
C VAL A 85 -5.09 13.23 0.51
N VAL A 86 -5.52 12.04 0.90
CA VAL A 86 -5.57 11.65 2.31
C VAL A 86 -4.18 11.65 2.93
N ALA A 87 -3.18 11.10 2.22
CA ALA A 87 -1.81 11.09 2.73
C ALA A 87 -1.26 12.50 2.93
N ASP A 88 -1.56 13.41 2.02
CA ASP A 88 -1.11 14.81 2.15
C ASP A 88 -1.77 15.52 3.32
N VAL A 89 -3.10 15.40 3.45
CA VAL A 89 -3.87 16.04 4.54
C VAL A 89 -3.47 15.49 5.91
N ASP A 90 -3.27 14.19 6.00
CA ASP A 90 -3.00 13.50 7.27
C ASP A 90 -1.49 13.39 7.59
N ASP A 91 -0.65 14.03 6.80
CA ASP A 91 0.82 14.00 6.93
C ASP A 91 1.35 12.56 6.95
N GLY A 92 0.84 11.75 6.04
CA GLY A 92 1.18 10.35 5.91
C GLY A 92 2.04 10.06 4.69
N ILE A 93 2.38 8.79 4.53
CA ILE A 93 3.08 8.28 3.35
C ILE A 93 2.11 7.50 2.47
N VAL A 94 2.37 7.53 1.17
CA VAL A 94 1.62 6.73 0.20
C VAL A 94 2.27 5.36 0.09
N VAL A 95 1.48 4.31 0.28
CA VAL A 95 1.94 2.92 0.08
C VAL A 95 1.11 2.32 -1.05
N SER A 96 1.70 2.22 -2.22
CA SER A 96 1.02 1.76 -3.44
C SER A 96 2.01 1.22 -4.46
N GLY A 97 1.58 0.23 -5.22
CA GLY A 97 2.33 -0.28 -6.36
C GLY A 97 1.91 0.32 -7.71
N ASP A 98 0.90 1.17 -7.72
CA ASP A 98 0.38 1.78 -8.95
C ASP A 98 1.34 2.85 -9.49
N GLY A 99 1.88 2.64 -10.69
CA GLY A 99 2.88 3.54 -11.28
C GLY A 99 2.41 4.98 -11.39
N PRO A 100 1.27 5.25 -12.06
CA PRO A 100 0.76 6.61 -12.19
C PRO A 100 0.50 7.33 -10.86
N LEU A 101 -0.03 6.63 -9.86
CA LEU A 101 -0.23 7.20 -8.53
C LEU A 101 1.11 7.53 -7.86
N ARG A 102 2.08 6.61 -7.94
CA ARG A 102 3.41 6.82 -7.37
C ARG A 102 4.09 8.04 -7.97
N ASP A 103 4.00 8.20 -9.29
CA ASP A 103 4.60 9.34 -9.99
C ASP A 103 3.93 10.65 -9.59
N ALA A 104 2.61 10.69 -9.52
CA ALA A 104 1.88 11.87 -9.08
C ALA A 104 2.23 12.26 -7.64
N ALA A 105 2.27 11.29 -6.74
CA ALA A 105 2.60 11.53 -5.33
C ALA A 105 4.03 12.06 -5.17
N ARG A 106 5.01 11.50 -5.89
CA ARG A 106 6.38 11.99 -5.88
C ARG A 106 6.48 13.41 -6.43
N ASN A 107 5.76 13.69 -7.51
CA ASN A 107 5.73 15.02 -8.11
C ASN A 107 5.13 16.06 -7.17
N GLU A 108 4.22 15.65 -6.28
CA GLU A 108 3.67 16.53 -5.22
C GLU A 108 4.56 16.57 -3.97
N GLY A 109 5.75 15.98 -4.01
CA GLY A 109 6.71 16.04 -2.90
C GLY A 109 6.44 15.04 -1.77
N MET A 110 5.66 14.00 -2.02
CA MET A 110 5.28 13.04 -1.00
C MET A 110 6.21 11.83 -0.95
N THR A 111 6.33 11.22 0.21
CA THR A 111 7.03 9.95 0.39
C THR A 111 6.15 8.82 -0.13
N VAL A 112 6.72 7.95 -0.96
CA VAL A 112 6.02 6.83 -1.58
C VAL A 112 6.80 5.54 -1.39
N HIS A 113 6.12 4.49 -0.94
CA HIS A 113 6.67 3.15 -0.83
C HIS A 113 5.72 2.14 -1.45
N GLY A 114 6.21 0.92 -1.70
CA GLY A 114 5.43 -0.20 -2.19
C GLY A 114 5.45 -1.36 -1.21
N VAL A 115 4.95 -2.52 -1.65
CA VAL A 115 4.87 -3.71 -0.81
C VAL A 115 6.25 -4.24 -0.39
N LEU A 116 7.29 -4.02 -1.20
CA LEU A 116 8.66 -4.41 -0.82
C LEU A 116 9.13 -3.70 0.44
N TRP A 117 8.81 -2.42 0.58
CA TRP A 117 9.10 -1.66 1.79
C TRP A 117 8.35 -2.25 3.00
N VAL A 118 7.09 -2.68 2.81
CA VAL A 118 6.34 -3.33 3.88
C VAL A 118 7.04 -4.59 4.34
N LEU A 119 7.50 -5.42 3.40
CA LEU A 119 8.27 -6.63 3.72
C LEU A 119 9.56 -6.31 4.46
N ASP A 120 10.30 -5.29 4.00
CA ASP A 120 11.52 -4.83 4.67
C ASP A 120 11.25 -4.45 6.12
N ARG A 121 10.17 -3.69 6.37
CA ARG A 121 9.78 -3.28 7.72
C ARG A 121 9.42 -4.46 8.60
N LEU A 122 8.70 -5.44 8.04
CA LEU A 122 8.34 -6.64 8.79
C LEU A 122 9.57 -7.44 9.23
N VAL A 123 10.58 -7.53 8.38
CA VAL A 123 11.85 -8.18 8.70
C VAL A 123 12.64 -7.35 9.72
N ASP A 124 12.79 -6.06 9.48
CA ASP A 124 13.57 -5.17 10.33
C ASP A 124 13.04 -5.08 11.77
N GLU A 125 11.70 -5.10 11.92
CA GLU A 125 11.06 -5.09 13.23
C GLU A 125 10.89 -6.50 13.83
N ALA A 126 11.46 -7.50 13.19
CA ALA A 126 11.44 -8.91 13.63
C ALA A 126 10.02 -9.49 13.78
N ILE A 127 9.06 -8.96 13.04
CA ILE A 127 7.68 -9.48 13.01
C ILE A 127 7.64 -10.78 12.21
N ILE A 128 8.43 -10.85 11.13
CA ILE A 128 8.64 -12.07 10.36
C ILE A 128 10.13 -12.33 10.18
N THR A 129 10.48 -13.57 9.87
CA THR A 129 11.86 -13.95 9.55
C THR A 129 12.19 -13.61 8.09
N LYS A 130 13.47 -13.55 7.76
CA LYS A 130 13.91 -13.41 6.36
C LYS A 130 13.39 -14.54 5.48
N ALA A 131 13.40 -15.77 5.99
CA ALA A 131 12.87 -16.93 5.24
C ALA A 131 11.37 -16.75 4.94
N ARG A 132 10.61 -16.28 5.90
CA ARG A 132 9.18 -16.00 5.70
C ARG A 132 8.95 -14.87 4.67
N ALA A 133 9.79 -13.84 4.73
CA ALA A 133 9.71 -12.74 3.76
C ALA A 133 9.99 -13.23 2.34
N ALA A 134 10.96 -14.10 2.15
CA ALA A 134 11.26 -14.69 0.84
C ALA A 134 10.08 -15.53 0.33
N THR A 135 9.49 -16.36 1.18
CA THR A 135 8.30 -17.15 0.84
C THR A 135 7.13 -16.24 0.45
N ALA A 136 6.91 -15.18 1.21
CA ALA A 136 5.85 -14.21 0.93
C ALA A 136 6.05 -13.51 -0.41
N LEU A 137 7.27 -13.06 -0.69
CA LEU A 137 7.59 -12.39 -1.95
C LEU A 137 7.37 -13.32 -3.15
N ASN A 138 7.80 -14.57 -3.05
CA ASN A 138 7.56 -15.55 -4.10
C ASN A 138 6.06 -15.82 -4.30
N ALA A 139 5.29 -15.88 -3.22
CA ALA A 139 3.84 -16.07 -3.31
C ALA A 139 3.16 -14.89 -4.03
N MET A 140 3.57 -13.66 -3.72
CA MET A 140 3.06 -12.47 -4.41
C MET A 140 3.33 -12.52 -5.91
N LEU A 141 4.55 -12.89 -6.29
CA LEU A 141 4.96 -12.99 -7.69
C LEU A 141 4.17 -14.08 -8.43
N GLN A 142 3.94 -15.22 -7.78
CA GLN A 142 3.15 -16.31 -8.36
C GLN A 142 1.68 -15.92 -8.58
N GLN A 143 1.16 -15.01 -7.76
CA GLN A 143 -0.20 -14.49 -7.91
C GLN A 143 -0.30 -13.30 -8.85
N GLY A 144 0.79 -12.95 -9.53
CA GLY A 144 0.80 -11.95 -10.58
C GLY A 144 1.17 -10.53 -10.15
N ALA A 145 1.71 -10.35 -8.95
CA ALA A 145 2.20 -9.05 -8.53
C ALA A 145 3.32 -8.57 -9.46
N ARG A 146 3.21 -7.32 -9.92
CA ARG A 146 4.22 -6.71 -10.80
C ARG A 146 5.18 -5.89 -9.96
N LEU A 147 6.37 -6.43 -9.73
CA LEU A 147 7.39 -5.81 -8.89
C LEU A 147 8.68 -5.65 -9.70
N PRO A 148 9.50 -4.64 -9.41
CA PRO A 148 10.75 -4.41 -10.15
C PRO A 148 11.75 -5.55 -9.90
N GLU A 149 12.36 -6.05 -10.99
CA GLU A 149 13.23 -7.23 -10.95
C GLU A 149 14.43 -7.08 -10.01
N ASP A 150 15.20 -6.03 -10.17
CA ASP A 150 16.45 -5.87 -9.41
C ASP A 150 16.22 -5.77 -7.89
N PRO A 151 15.27 -4.95 -7.40
CA PRO A 151 14.94 -4.92 -5.99
C PRO A 151 14.41 -6.25 -5.45
N VAL A 152 13.65 -7.00 -6.25
CA VAL A 152 13.14 -8.33 -5.88
C VAL A 152 14.31 -9.30 -5.76
N GLU A 153 15.18 -9.38 -6.76
CA GLU A 153 16.32 -10.29 -6.77
C GLU A 153 17.27 -10.01 -5.59
N GLY A 154 17.55 -8.74 -5.32
CA GLY A 154 18.41 -8.35 -4.21
C GLY A 154 17.88 -8.83 -2.87
N ARG A 155 16.56 -8.68 -2.66
CA ARG A 155 15.92 -9.14 -1.42
C ARG A 155 15.90 -10.66 -1.32
N LEU A 156 15.57 -11.37 -2.40
CA LEU A 156 15.56 -12.82 -2.40
C LEU A 156 16.95 -13.39 -2.11
N GLU A 157 18.01 -12.82 -2.68
CA GLU A 157 19.38 -13.22 -2.39
C GLU A 157 19.69 -13.05 -0.89
N ASP A 158 19.37 -11.90 -0.32
CA ASP A 158 19.61 -11.62 1.09
C ASP A 158 18.78 -12.53 2.01
N TRP A 159 17.50 -12.71 1.71
CA TRP A 159 16.59 -13.45 2.57
C TRP A 159 16.72 -14.97 2.48
N GLN A 160 17.18 -15.47 1.33
CA GLN A 160 17.36 -16.91 1.12
C GLN A 160 18.75 -17.42 1.53
N SER A 161 19.73 -16.52 1.63
CA SER A 161 21.11 -16.89 1.95
C SER A 161 21.41 -16.92 3.45
N SER A 162 20.46 -16.54 4.29
CA SER A 162 20.65 -16.47 5.74
C SER A 162 19.99 -17.61 6.50
#